data_56108ca8c093dccf0172ef2ed24da31a
#
_entry.id   56108ca8c093dccf0172ef2ed24da31a
#
_cell.length_a   1.000
_cell.length_b   1.000
_cell.length_c   1.000
_cell.angle_alpha   90.00
_cell.angle_beta   90.00
_cell.angle_gamma   90.00
#
_symmetry.space_group_name_H-M   'P 1'
#
loop_
_entity.id
_entity.type
_entity.pdbx_description
1 polymer ?
#
loop_
_entity_poly.entity_id
_entity_poly.type
_entity_poly.pdbx_seq_one_letter_code
_entity_poly.pdbx_strand_id
1 'polypeptide(L)'
;MYAAYRKYQKDEMEVIIMKNLTELVFILDRSGSMSGLEADTIVLFNSMIEKQKKETGEALVSVVLFDDQTEVIYDRADIRQIQPMTDEQYFVRGCTALLDAIGGAISHIKDVRKRMPESERPEKTIFIITTDGMENASHRYNYAKIKKMIEKRQAKNWEFIFLGANIDAVAEAGRMGIRAGRAVNYHCDAAGTALNYKVLSQTVAMMRSCESAQDMTDFLDEEDCFEEIEEDYARRK
;
A
#
# COMPACT_ATOMS: atom_id res chain seq x y z
N MET A 1 33.04 31.06 12.18
CA MET A 1 33.36 29.86 11.38
C MET A 1 32.67 28.59 11.93
N TYR A 2 32.77 28.26 13.23
CA TYR A 2 32.16 27.08 13.86
C TYR A 2 30.63 27.07 13.81
N ALA A 3 29.93 28.20 13.94
CA ALA A 3 28.48 28.29 13.92
C ALA A 3 27.88 28.04 12.52
N ALA A 4 28.58 28.45 11.45
CA ALA A 4 28.16 28.20 10.08
C ALA A 4 28.32 26.71 9.71
N TYR A 5 29.40 26.07 10.20
CA TYR A 5 29.63 24.63 9.98
C TYR A 5 28.56 23.75 10.66
N ARG A 6 28.14 24.09 11.90
CA ARG A 6 27.04 23.40 12.59
C ARG A 6 25.68 23.58 11.93
N LYS A 7 25.43 24.77 11.35
CA LYS A 7 24.19 25.01 10.62
C LYS A 7 24.15 24.20 9.32
N TYR A 8 25.28 24.14 8.61
CA TYR A 8 25.40 23.34 7.38
C TYR A 8 25.21 21.83 7.64
N GLN A 9 25.84 21.29 8.69
CA GLN A 9 25.65 19.88 9.08
C GLN A 9 24.22 19.58 9.56
N LYS A 10 23.56 20.53 10.22
CA LYS A 10 22.16 20.37 10.64
C LYS A 10 21.21 20.41 9.46
N ASP A 11 21.44 21.32 8.51
CA ASP A 11 20.62 21.43 7.30
C ASP A 11 20.83 20.21 6.37
N GLU A 12 22.05 19.65 6.26
CA GLU A 12 22.32 18.41 5.53
C GLU A 12 21.72 17.18 6.23
N MET A 13 21.78 17.09 7.57
CA MET A 13 21.12 16.00 8.31
C MET A 13 19.60 16.09 8.21
N GLU A 14 19.00 17.28 8.28
CA GLU A 14 17.56 17.46 8.08
C GLU A 14 17.14 17.10 6.65
N VAL A 15 17.92 17.47 5.64
CA VAL A 15 17.68 17.11 4.25
C VAL A 15 17.84 15.61 3.99
N ILE A 16 18.80 14.94 4.67
CA ILE A 16 19.00 13.48 4.57
C ILE A 16 17.85 12.72 5.27
N ILE A 17 17.39 13.22 6.43
CA ILE A 17 16.24 12.62 7.14
C ILE A 17 14.96 12.75 6.31
N MET A 18 14.74 13.88 5.63
CA MET A 18 13.59 14.09 4.76
C MET A 18 13.61 13.22 3.49
N LYS A 19 14.79 12.85 2.97
CA LYS A 19 14.94 11.95 1.81
C LYS A 19 14.48 10.52 2.04
N ASN A 20 14.25 10.09 3.27
CA ASN A 20 13.85 8.72 3.61
C ASN A 20 12.40 8.60 4.12
N LEU A 21 11.57 9.61 3.86
CA LEU A 21 10.16 9.56 4.22
C LEU A 21 9.36 8.76 3.17
N THR A 22 8.68 7.73 3.64
CA THR A 22 7.81 6.88 2.81
C THR A 22 6.34 7.17 3.11
N GLU A 23 5.52 7.26 2.06
CA GLU A 23 4.06 7.31 2.14
C GLU A 23 3.50 5.91 1.89
N LEU A 24 2.93 5.27 2.90
CA LEU A 24 2.26 3.97 2.81
C LEU A 24 0.74 4.18 2.78
N VAL A 25 0.08 3.68 1.74
CA VAL A 25 -1.37 3.79 1.58
C VAL A 25 -1.97 2.40 1.46
N PHE A 26 -2.60 1.92 2.53
CA PHE A 26 -3.31 0.66 2.56
C PHE A 26 -4.76 0.86 2.12
N ILE A 27 -5.21 0.06 1.16
CA ILE A 27 -6.60 0.00 0.69
C ILE A 27 -7.07 -1.43 0.92
N LEU A 28 -7.85 -1.62 1.99
CA LEU A 28 -8.23 -2.94 2.50
C LEU A 28 -9.71 -3.18 2.27
N ASP A 29 -9.99 -4.25 1.56
CA ASP A 29 -11.34 -4.75 1.34
C ASP A 29 -11.95 -5.26 2.65
N ARG A 30 -13.16 -4.81 2.95
CA ARG A 30 -14.03 -5.37 4.00
C ARG A 30 -15.42 -5.71 3.45
N SER A 31 -15.51 -5.98 2.14
CA SER A 31 -16.77 -6.43 1.53
C SER A 31 -17.17 -7.83 2.00
N GLY A 32 -18.39 -8.22 1.67
CA GLY A 32 -18.98 -9.47 2.18
C GLY A 32 -18.19 -10.74 1.86
N SER A 33 -17.38 -10.75 0.80
CA SER A 33 -16.50 -11.86 0.43
C SER A 33 -15.39 -12.12 1.45
N MET A 34 -14.93 -11.09 2.18
CA MET A 34 -13.94 -11.22 3.26
C MET A 34 -14.46 -11.92 4.51
N SER A 35 -15.72 -12.40 4.51
CA SER A 35 -16.35 -13.04 5.67
C SER A 35 -15.59 -14.30 6.13
N GLY A 36 -15.26 -14.34 7.41
CA GLY A 36 -14.48 -15.41 8.04
C GLY A 36 -12.97 -15.15 8.08
N LEU A 37 -12.48 -14.07 7.48
CA LEU A 37 -11.07 -13.65 7.51
C LEU A 37 -10.84 -12.39 8.35
N GLU A 38 -11.88 -11.86 9.00
CA GLU A 38 -11.79 -10.58 9.72
C GLU A 38 -10.70 -10.61 10.80
N ALA A 39 -10.73 -11.64 11.66
CA ALA A 39 -9.77 -11.78 12.75
C ALA A 39 -8.33 -11.95 12.23
N ASP A 40 -8.15 -12.77 11.19
CA ASP A 40 -6.84 -12.98 10.57
C ASP A 40 -6.31 -11.70 9.94
N THR A 41 -7.15 -10.98 9.20
CA THR A 41 -6.78 -9.69 8.58
C THR A 41 -6.35 -8.66 9.63
N ILE A 42 -7.11 -8.51 10.72
CA ILE A 42 -6.78 -7.60 11.81
C ILE A 42 -5.43 -7.96 12.45
N VAL A 43 -5.26 -9.22 12.84
CA VAL A 43 -4.03 -9.69 13.53
C VAL A 43 -2.80 -9.52 12.64
N LEU A 44 -2.91 -9.90 11.37
CA LEU A 44 -1.80 -9.87 10.43
C LEU A 44 -1.45 -8.44 10.00
N PHE A 45 -2.46 -7.58 9.75
CA PHE A 45 -2.23 -6.16 9.51
C PHE A 45 -1.52 -5.49 10.70
N ASN A 46 -2.00 -5.72 11.91
CA ASN A 46 -1.38 -5.18 13.12
C ASN A 46 0.06 -5.68 13.28
N SER A 47 0.32 -6.97 13.05
CA SER A 47 1.67 -7.55 13.07
C SER A 47 2.59 -6.90 12.03
N MET A 48 2.08 -6.65 10.82
CA MET A 48 2.81 -5.95 9.77
C MET A 48 3.17 -4.53 10.20
N ILE A 49 2.22 -3.75 10.69
CA ILE A 49 2.47 -2.38 11.16
C ILE A 49 3.53 -2.37 12.28
N GLU A 50 3.42 -3.28 13.26
CA GLU A 50 4.42 -3.37 14.35
C GLU A 50 5.83 -3.74 13.86
N LYS A 51 5.95 -4.53 12.79
CA LYS A 51 7.24 -4.77 12.12
C LYS A 51 7.73 -3.51 11.41
N GLN A 52 6.87 -2.86 10.65
CA GLN A 52 7.21 -1.64 9.93
C GLN A 52 7.60 -0.46 10.85
N LYS A 53 7.10 -0.41 12.10
CA LYS A 53 7.55 0.57 13.10
C LYS A 53 9.02 0.40 13.50
N LYS A 54 9.59 -0.80 13.32
CA LYS A 54 10.99 -1.13 13.68
C LYS A 54 11.96 -0.86 12.54
N GLU A 55 11.46 -0.68 11.33
CA GLU A 55 12.27 -0.38 10.16
C GLU A 55 12.85 1.03 10.23
N THR A 56 14.02 1.19 9.61
CA THR A 56 14.67 2.50 9.49
C THR A 56 13.89 3.45 8.58
N GLY A 57 14.04 4.74 8.81
CA GLY A 57 13.34 5.79 8.06
C GLY A 57 11.93 6.09 8.60
N GLU A 58 11.43 7.25 8.23
CA GLU A 58 10.10 7.70 8.63
C GLU A 58 9.03 7.20 7.64
N ALA A 59 7.82 6.97 8.14
CA ALA A 59 6.70 6.61 7.29
C ALA A 59 5.41 7.30 7.75
N LEU A 60 4.66 7.82 6.78
CA LEU A 60 3.29 8.24 6.93
C LEU A 60 2.37 7.11 6.45
N VAL A 61 1.34 6.81 7.22
CA VAL A 61 0.43 5.71 6.94
C VAL A 61 -0.98 6.25 6.75
N SER A 62 -1.58 5.92 5.63
CA SER A 62 -3.01 6.03 5.40
C SER A 62 -3.63 4.64 5.33
N VAL A 63 -4.76 4.45 6.00
CA VAL A 63 -5.53 3.20 5.95
C VAL A 63 -6.95 3.51 5.52
N VAL A 64 -7.31 2.97 4.39
CA VAL A 64 -8.60 3.12 3.73
C VAL A 64 -9.29 1.76 3.73
N LEU A 65 -10.35 1.64 4.48
CA LEU A 65 -11.24 0.47 4.44
C LEU A 65 -12.32 0.73 3.39
N PHE A 66 -12.67 -0.29 2.62
CA PHE A 66 -13.75 -0.14 1.65
C PHE A 66 -14.66 -1.36 1.57
N ASP A 67 -15.92 -1.08 1.30
CA ASP A 67 -17.00 -1.97 0.89
C ASP A 67 -17.75 -1.29 -0.28
N ASP A 68 -19.05 -1.05 -0.19
CA ASP A 68 -19.79 -0.11 -1.06
C ASP A 68 -19.55 1.36 -0.67
N GLN A 69 -18.88 1.60 0.45
CA GLN A 69 -18.43 2.90 0.95
C GLN A 69 -16.93 2.88 1.22
N THR A 70 -16.36 4.05 1.41
CA THR A 70 -14.94 4.22 1.75
C THR A 70 -14.83 4.91 3.09
N GLU A 71 -14.04 4.34 4.00
CA GLU A 71 -13.75 4.89 5.32
C GLU A 71 -12.24 5.03 5.50
N VAL A 72 -11.78 6.22 5.87
CA VAL A 72 -10.37 6.50 6.16
C VAL A 72 -10.19 6.45 7.68
N ILE A 73 -9.55 5.40 8.19
CA ILE A 73 -9.29 5.25 9.62
C ILE A 73 -7.97 5.88 10.07
N TYR A 74 -7.01 6.02 9.14
CA TYR A 74 -5.80 6.82 9.31
C TYR A 74 -5.53 7.61 8.05
N ASP A 75 -5.22 8.91 8.20
CA ASP A 75 -4.85 9.80 7.11
C ASP A 75 -3.46 10.38 7.35
N ARG A 76 -2.47 9.81 6.66
CA ARG A 76 -1.07 10.23 6.72
C ARG A 76 -0.53 10.38 8.15
N ALA A 77 -0.92 9.49 9.03
CA ALA A 77 -0.44 9.47 10.40
C ALA A 77 1.00 8.93 10.46
N ASP A 78 1.81 9.47 11.38
CA ASP A 78 3.13 8.89 11.67
C ASP A 78 2.94 7.41 12.06
N ILE A 79 3.69 6.52 11.41
CA ILE A 79 3.57 5.07 11.64
C ILE A 79 3.68 4.69 13.13
N ARG A 80 4.47 5.44 13.90
CA ARG A 80 4.66 5.24 15.35
C ARG A 80 3.39 5.51 16.15
N GLN A 81 2.44 6.28 15.59
CA GLN A 81 1.17 6.64 16.24
C GLN A 81 0.01 5.71 15.87
N ILE A 82 0.21 4.81 14.88
CA ILE A 82 -0.82 3.87 14.47
C ILE A 82 -1.12 2.92 15.64
N GLN A 83 -2.38 2.91 16.07
CA GLN A 83 -2.88 1.96 17.06
C GLN A 83 -3.32 0.67 16.38
N PRO A 84 -3.34 -0.46 17.10
CA PRO A 84 -3.86 -1.69 16.53
C PRO A 84 -5.30 -1.52 16.03
N MET A 85 -5.54 -2.01 14.81
CA MET A 85 -6.88 -2.13 14.24
C MET A 85 -7.71 -3.11 15.08
N THR A 86 -8.98 -2.79 15.27
CA THR A 86 -9.92 -3.61 16.07
C THR A 86 -11.09 -4.11 15.21
N ASP A 87 -11.86 -5.05 15.76
CA ASP A 87 -13.10 -5.56 15.15
C ASP A 87 -14.22 -4.50 15.08
N GLU A 88 -14.15 -3.45 15.90
CA GLU A 88 -15.04 -2.29 15.76
C GLU A 88 -14.74 -1.47 14.49
N GLN A 89 -13.49 -1.49 14.00
CA GLN A 89 -13.07 -0.78 12.81
C GLN A 89 -13.16 -1.65 11.55
N TYR A 90 -12.70 -2.90 11.63
CA TYR A 90 -12.69 -3.83 10.51
C TYR A 90 -13.72 -4.93 10.73
N PHE A 91 -14.85 -4.80 10.07
CA PHE A 91 -15.93 -5.78 10.02
C PHE A 91 -16.51 -5.84 8.61
N VAL A 92 -16.89 -7.01 8.15
CA VAL A 92 -17.37 -7.21 6.77
C VAL A 92 -18.79 -6.73 6.56
N ARG A 93 -19.03 -6.09 5.39
CA ARG A 93 -20.36 -5.66 4.94
C ARG A 93 -20.35 -5.29 3.46
N GLY A 94 -21.51 -5.14 2.86
CA GLY A 94 -21.71 -4.50 1.56
C GLY A 94 -21.09 -5.21 0.36
N CYS A 95 -20.89 -4.43 -0.70
CA CYS A 95 -20.33 -4.81 -2.00
C CYS A 95 -18.92 -4.23 -2.15
N THR A 96 -18.29 -4.42 -3.32
CA THR A 96 -16.88 -4.10 -3.56
C THR A 96 -16.74 -2.87 -4.47
N ALA A 97 -16.63 -1.65 -3.90
CA ALA A 97 -16.39 -0.41 -4.64
C ALA A 97 -14.88 -0.11 -4.75
N LEU A 98 -14.11 -1.04 -5.30
CA LEU A 98 -12.65 -1.00 -5.39
C LEU A 98 -12.12 0.23 -6.14
N LEU A 99 -12.71 0.55 -7.30
CA LEU A 99 -12.23 1.67 -8.11
C LEU A 99 -12.50 3.02 -7.42
N ASP A 100 -13.58 3.14 -6.66
CA ASP A 100 -13.89 4.34 -5.89
C ASP A 100 -12.89 4.54 -4.73
N ALA A 101 -12.50 3.46 -4.05
CA ALA A 101 -11.50 3.48 -3.00
C ALA A 101 -10.12 3.90 -3.56
N ILE A 102 -9.64 3.23 -4.62
CA ILE A 102 -8.35 3.52 -5.26
C ILE A 102 -8.33 4.97 -5.78
N GLY A 103 -9.36 5.36 -6.54
CA GLY A 103 -9.43 6.69 -7.15
C GLY A 103 -9.52 7.81 -6.12
N GLY A 104 -10.25 7.58 -5.03
CA GLY A 104 -10.35 8.49 -3.89
C GLY A 104 -8.99 8.68 -3.20
N ALA A 105 -8.33 7.59 -2.85
CA ALA A 105 -7.01 7.60 -2.20
C ALA A 105 -5.95 8.29 -3.07
N ILE A 106 -5.82 7.93 -4.36
CA ILE A 106 -4.88 8.57 -5.29
C ILE A 106 -5.14 10.10 -5.38
N SER A 107 -6.41 10.49 -5.49
CA SER A 107 -6.77 11.91 -5.59
C SER A 107 -6.41 12.66 -4.32
N HIS A 108 -6.71 12.10 -3.16
CA HIS A 108 -6.40 12.67 -1.86
C HIS A 108 -4.89 12.88 -1.67
N ILE A 109 -4.09 11.82 -1.78
CA ILE A 109 -2.63 11.89 -1.61
C ILE A 109 -2.01 12.88 -2.60
N LYS A 110 -2.44 12.86 -3.88
CA LYS A 110 -1.99 13.83 -4.89
C LYS A 110 -2.27 15.27 -4.47
N ASP A 111 -3.48 15.55 -3.96
CA ASP A 111 -3.91 16.91 -3.65
C ASP A 111 -3.24 17.42 -2.35
N VAL A 112 -2.99 16.54 -1.39
CA VAL A 112 -2.16 16.86 -0.22
C VAL A 112 -0.73 17.21 -0.65
N ARG A 113 -0.07 16.32 -1.40
CA ARG A 113 1.31 16.54 -1.89
C ARG A 113 1.46 17.82 -2.71
N LYS A 114 0.43 18.20 -3.49
CA LYS A 114 0.46 19.44 -4.27
C LYS A 114 0.53 20.69 -3.38
N ARG A 115 -0.05 20.62 -2.17
CA ARG A 115 -0.07 21.74 -1.20
C ARG A 115 1.16 21.76 -0.29
N MET A 116 1.92 20.66 -0.23
CA MET A 116 3.13 20.58 0.57
C MET A 116 4.33 21.21 -0.14
N PRO A 117 5.24 21.87 0.60
CA PRO A 117 6.57 22.22 0.10
C PRO A 117 7.27 20.98 -0.49
N GLU A 118 8.06 21.15 -1.52
CA GLU A 118 8.71 20.02 -2.19
C GLU A 118 9.66 19.25 -1.25
N SER A 119 10.34 19.98 -0.37
CA SER A 119 11.24 19.44 0.65
C SER A 119 10.55 18.54 1.70
N GLU A 120 9.24 18.69 1.88
CA GLU A 120 8.46 17.93 2.88
C GLU A 120 7.69 16.76 2.25
N ARG A 121 7.76 16.60 0.91
CA ARG A 121 7.05 15.53 0.23
C ARG A 121 7.74 14.19 0.45
N PRO A 122 6.99 13.14 0.79
CA PRO A 122 7.55 11.79 0.84
C PRO A 122 8.26 11.45 -0.47
N GLU A 123 9.45 10.92 -0.40
CA GLU A 123 10.21 10.51 -1.57
C GLU A 123 9.58 9.29 -2.24
N LYS A 124 9.21 8.31 -1.42
CA LYS A 124 8.58 7.05 -1.85
C LYS A 124 7.09 7.07 -1.53
N THR A 125 6.28 6.55 -2.44
CA THR A 125 4.82 6.39 -2.24
C THR A 125 4.40 5.02 -2.70
N ILE A 126 3.86 4.23 -1.79
CA ILE A 126 3.51 2.83 -1.98
C ILE A 126 2.03 2.65 -1.66
N PHE A 127 1.26 2.22 -2.66
CA PHE A 127 -0.12 1.81 -2.51
C PHE A 127 -0.18 0.28 -2.39
N ILE A 128 -0.86 -0.20 -1.36
CA ILE A 128 -1.05 -1.62 -1.08
C ILE A 128 -2.54 -1.88 -1.10
N ILE A 129 -2.99 -2.65 -2.08
CA ILE A 129 -4.40 -2.91 -2.35
C ILE A 129 -4.64 -4.39 -2.12
N THR A 130 -5.53 -4.73 -1.20
CA THR A 130 -5.90 -6.12 -0.90
C THR A 130 -7.39 -6.29 -1.08
N THR A 131 -7.79 -7.29 -1.87
CA THR A 131 -9.21 -7.63 -2.11
C THR A 131 -9.37 -9.13 -2.37
N ASP A 132 -10.51 -9.69 -2.02
CA ASP A 132 -10.92 -11.05 -2.39
C ASP A 132 -12.15 -11.08 -3.31
N GLY A 133 -12.58 -9.91 -3.77
CA GLY A 133 -13.76 -9.74 -4.60
C GLY A 133 -13.52 -8.96 -5.89
N MET A 134 -14.40 -9.19 -6.86
CA MET A 134 -14.42 -8.38 -8.09
C MET A 134 -15.10 -7.05 -7.84
N GLU A 135 -14.60 -5.99 -8.50
CA GLU A 135 -15.25 -4.68 -8.61
C GLU A 135 -16.71 -4.81 -9.04
N ASN A 136 -17.64 -4.31 -8.25
CA ASN A 136 -19.06 -4.42 -8.55
C ASN A 136 -19.95 -3.26 -8.08
N ALA A 137 -19.39 -2.25 -7.38
CA ALA A 137 -20.17 -1.22 -6.72
C ALA A 137 -19.66 0.22 -6.92
N SER A 138 -18.59 0.44 -7.68
CA SER A 138 -18.05 1.79 -7.90
C SER A 138 -18.94 2.63 -8.80
N HIS A 139 -19.14 3.90 -8.42
CA HIS A 139 -19.99 4.87 -9.14
C HIS A 139 -19.23 6.13 -9.59
N ARG A 140 -18.10 6.47 -8.98
CA ARG A 140 -17.34 7.71 -9.20
C ARG A 140 -16.20 7.54 -10.19
N TYR A 141 -15.61 6.34 -10.21
CA TYR A 141 -14.47 5.97 -11.04
C TYR A 141 -14.79 4.74 -11.87
N ASN A 142 -14.15 4.64 -13.02
CA ASN A 142 -14.17 3.45 -13.89
C ASN A 142 -12.75 3.04 -14.22
N TYR A 143 -12.57 1.84 -14.78
CA TYR A 143 -11.26 1.29 -15.12
C TYR A 143 -10.41 2.24 -15.98
N ALA A 144 -10.98 2.84 -17.01
CA ALA A 144 -10.25 3.74 -17.91
C ALA A 144 -9.70 4.98 -17.17
N LYS A 145 -10.46 5.52 -16.21
CA LYS A 145 -10.04 6.65 -15.39
C LYS A 145 -8.97 6.23 -14.38
N ILE A 146 -9.15 5.08 -13.69
CA ILE A 146 -8.18 4.54 -12.75
C ILE A 146 -6.87 4.23 -13.45
N LYS A 147 -6.92 3.55 -14.61
CA LYS A 147 -5.72 3.23 -15.41
C LYS A 147 -4.89 4.48 -15.70
N LYS A 148 -5.51 5.53 -16.21
CA LYS A 148 -4.82 6.81 -16.45
C LYS A 148 -4.24 7.44 -15.18
N MET A 149 -4.93 7.29 -14.04
CA MET A 149 -4.44 7.81 -12.77
C MET A 149 -3.22 7.03 -12.28
N ILE A 150 -3.26 5.71 -12.31
CA ILE A 150 -2.17 4.82 -11.89
C ILE A 150 -0.95 5.02 -12.79
N GLU A 151 -1.10 4.90 -14.12
CA GLU A 151 -0.01 5.08 -15.08
C GLU A 151 0.70 6.43 -14.89
N LYS A 152 -0.08 7.50 -14.67
CA LYS A 152 0.47 8.83 -14.38
C LYS A 152 1.23 8.91 -13.07
N ARG A 153 0.92 8.09 -12.08
CA ARG A 153 1.62 8.04 -10.79
C ARG A 153 2.85 7.14 -10.88
N GLN A 154 2.75 5.99 -11.54
CA GLN A 154 3.89 5.12 -11.83
C GLN A 154 4.99 5.85 -12.62
N ALA A 155 4.62 6.72 -13.56
CA ALA A 155 5.58 7.62 -14.24
C ALA A 155 6.26 8.64 -13.30
N LYS A 156 5.92 8.67 -12.00
CA LYS A 156 6.53 9.46 -10.94
C LYS A 156 7.05 8.57 -9.81
N ASN A 157 7.32 7.33 -10.13
CA ASN A 157 7.85 6.30 -9.23
C ASN A 157 6.95 6.06 -7.99
N TRP A 158 5.62 6.21 -8.13
CA TRP A 158 4.70 5.64 -7.17
C TRP A 158 4.52 4.17 -7.49
N GLU A 159 4.55 3.32 -6.48
CA GLU A 159 4.32 1.90 -6.66
C GLU A 159 2.92 1.49 -6.17
N PHE A 160 2.36 0.51 -6.87
CA PHE A 160 1.05 -0.04 -6.59
C PHE A 160 1.18 -1.56 -6.53
N ILE A 161 0.97 -2.14 -5.35
CA ILE A 161 0.96 -3.58 -5.12
C ILE A 161 -0.51 -4.02 -5.03
N PHE A 162 -0.87 -5.03 -5.78
CA PHE A 162 -2.22 -5.56 -5.82
C PHE A 162 -2.24 -7.04 -5.43
N LEU A 163 -2.91 -7.35 -4.34
CA LEU A 163 -3.03 -8.68 -3.76
C LEU A 163 -4.49 -9.12 -3.88
N GLY A 164 -4.75 -10.07 -4.77
CA GLY A 164 -6.08 -10.54 -5.08
C GLY A 164 -6.30 -12.00 -4.70
N ALA A 165 -7.40 -12.29 -4.01
CA ALA A 165 -7.87 -13.65 -3.79
C ALA A 165 -9.18 -13.89 -4.55
N ASN A 166 -9.48 -15.14 -4.88
CA ASN A 166 -10.71 -15.52 -5.59
C ASN A 166 -10.99 -14.81 -6.92
N ILE A 167 -10.00 -14.10 -7.45
CA ILE A 167 -10.07 -13.37 -8.73
C ILE A 167 -8.79 -13.65 -9.53
N ASP A 168 -8.76 -13.27 -10.80
CA ASP A 168 -7.50 -13.17 -11.55
C ASP A 168 -6.85 -11.81 -11.23
N ALA A 169 -5.98 -11.82 -10.20
CA ALA A 169 -5.36 -10.58 -9.70
C ALA A 169 -4.50 -9.90 -10.77
N VAL A 170 -3.78 -10.67 -11.59
CA VAL A 170 -2.91 -10.12 -12.64
C VAL A 170 -3.75 -9.46 -13.73
N ALA A 171 -4.83 -10.12 -14.18
CA ALA A 171 -5.73 -9.54 -15.17
C ALA A 171 -6.45 -8.29 -14.62
N GLU A 172 -6.92 -8.34 -13.38
CA GLU A 172 -7.63 -7.22 -12.75
C GLU A 172 -6.70 -6.01 -12.54
N ALA A 173 -5.49 -6.23 -12.03
CA ALA A 173 -4.45 -5.22 -11.92
C ALA A 173 -4.10 -4.60 -13.28
N GLY A 174 -3.95 -5.42 -14.32
CA GLY A 174 -3.68 -4.96 -15.69
C GLY A 174 -4.79 -4.07 -16.26
N ARG A 175 -6.08 -4.35 -15.95
CA ARG A 175 -7.20 -3.47 -16.29
C ARG A 175 -7.08 -2.08 -15.65
N MET A 176 -6.51 -2.04 -14.46
CA MET A 176 -6.25 -0.80 -13.72
C MET A 176 -4.91 -0.14 -14.06
N GLY A 177 -4.09 -0.76 -14.92
CA GLY A 177 -2.78 -0.24 -15.32
C GLY A 177 -1.65 -0.49 -14.32
N ILE A 178 -1.85 -1.38 -13.37
CA ILE A 178 -0.80 -1.87 -12.47
C ILE A 178 0.07 -2.88 -13.24
N ARG A 179 1.39 -2.82 -13.05
CA ARG A 179 2.35 -3.73 -13.70
C ARG A 179 2.15 -5.17 -13.22
N ALA A 180 2.33 -6.16 -14.10
CA ALA A 180 2.08 -7.57 -13.78
C ALA A 180 2.91 -8.07 -12.58
N GLY A 181 4.20 -7.75 -12.51
CA GLY A 181 5.08 -8.10 -11.39
C GLY A 181 4.76 -7.39 -10.05
N ARG A 182 3.65 -6.64 -9.99
CA ARG A 182 3.12 -5.98 -8.76
C ARG A 182 1.77 -6.54 -8.36
N ALA A 183 1.32 -7.61 -9.02
CA ALA A 183 0.02 -8.22 -8.79
C ALA A 183 0.17 -9.72 -8.56
N VAL A 184 -0.38 -10.23 -7.48
CA VAL A 184 -0.27 -11.64 -7.13
C VAL A 184 -1.60 -12.20 -6.62
N ASN A 185 -1.88 -13.45 -7.02
CA ASN A 185 -2.98 -14.22 -6.47
C ASN A 185 -2.57 -14.92 -5.19
N TYR A 186 -3.42 -14.91 -4.18
CA TYR A 186 -3.23 -15.69 -2.97
C TYR A 186 -4.49 -16.49 -2.60
N HIS A 187 -4.34 -17.53 -1.77
CA HIS A 187 -5.48 -18.29 -1.27
C HIS A 187 -6.18 -17.54 -0.14
N CYS A 188 -7.51 -17.39 -0.26
CA CYS A 188 -8.37 -16.74 0.72
C CYS A 188 -8.67 -17.71 1.90
N ASP A 189 -7.62 -18.07 2.65
CA ASP A 189 -7.70 -18.84 3.89
C ASP A 189 -6.61 -18.34 4.87
N ALA A 190 -6.65 -18.82 6.11
CA ALA A 190 -5.73 -18.37 7.16
C ALA A 190 -4.24 -18.53 6.78
N ALA A 191 -3.87 -19.63 6.11
CA ALA A 191 -2.49 -19.89 5.70
C ALA A 191 -2.04 -18.97 4.55
N GLY A 192 -2.86 -18.82 3.51
CA GLY A 192 -2.59 -17.93 2.38
C GLY A 192 -2.55 -16.46 2.81
N THR A 193 -3.48 -16.05 3.67
CA THR A 193 -3.50 -14.69 4.23
C THR A 193 -2.24 -14.44 5.08
N ALA A 194 -1.83 -15.39 5.92
CA ALA A 194 -0.61 -15.26 6.73
C ALA A 194 0.66 -15.14 5.86
N LEU A 195 0.78 -15.98 4.81
CA LEU A 195 1.89 -15.91 3.87
C LEU A 195 1.91 -14.57 3.14
N ASN A 196 0.75 -14.12 2.66
CA ASN A 196 0.59 -12.84 1.98
C ASN A 196 1.10 -11.67 2.82
N TYR A 197 0.65 -11.55 4.08
CA TYR A 197 1.13 -10.47 4.96
C TYR A 197 2.60 -10.61 5.36
N LYS A 198 3.13 -11.85 5.49
CA LYS A 198 4.56 -12.10 5.73
C LYS A 198 5.40 -11.53 4.59
N VAL A 199 5.12 -11.96 3.36
CA VAL A 199 5.87 -11.55 2.16
C VAL A 199 5.70 -10.06 1.91
N LEU A 200 4.47 -9.54 1.97
CA LEU A 200 4.21 -8.12 1.83
C LEU A 200 5.00 -7.27 2.84
N SER A 201 5.04 -7.71 4.11
CA SER A 201 5.80 -6.99 5.16
C SER A 201 7.29 -6.92 4.84
N GLN A 202 7.87 -8.00 4.32
CA GLN A 202 9.27 -8.07 3.90
C GLN A 202 9.52 -7.17 2.69
N THR A 203 8.69 -7.29 1.65
CA THR A 203 8.78 -6.46 0.44
C THR A 203 8.70 -4.97 0.78
N VAL A 204 7.73 -4.55 1.60
CA VAL A 204 7.59 -3.15 2.02
C VAL A 204 8.79 -2.68 2.83
N ALA A 205 9.38 -3.51 3.69
CA ALA A 205 10.60 -3.16 4.43
C ALA A 205 11.78 -2.92 3.48
N MET A 206 11.96 -3.79 2.47
CA MET A 206 12.98 -3.62 1.43
C MET A 206 12.74 -2.34 0.60
N MET A 207 11.51 -2.10 0.15
CA MET A 207 11.13 -0.88 -0.57
C MET A 207 11.43 0.39 0.24
N ARG A 208 11.18 0.38 1.54
CA ARG A 208 11.48 1.50 2.43
C ARG A 208 12.98 1.72 2.62
N SER A 209 13.79 0.66 2.59
CA SER A 209 15.25 0.73 2.72
C SER A 209 15.96 1.25 1.47
N CYS A 210 15.31 1.25 0.29
CA CYS A 210 15.87 1.82 -0.93
C CYS A 210 16.22 3.29 -0.75
N GLU A 211 17.31 3.75 -1.37
CA GLU A 211 17.81 5.12 -1.23
C GLU A 211 16.91 6.14 -1.93
N SER A 212 16.25 5.74 -3.04
CA SER A 212 15.36 6.60 -3.82
C SER A 212 14.09 5.87 -4.27
N ALA A 213 13.13 6.63 -4.77
CA ALA A 213 11.94 6.07 -5.40
C ALA A 213 12.25 5.32 -6.71
N GLN A 214 13.33 5.70 -7.42
CA GLN A 214 13.79 4.97 -8.61
C GLN A 214 14.37 3.62 -8.20
N ASP A 215 15.28 3.58 -7.21
CA ASP A 215 15.86 2.33 -6.71
C ASP A 215 14.79 1.36 -6.20
N MET A 216 13.73 1.89 -5.59
CA MET A 216 12.57 1.10 -5.18
C MET A 216 11.85 0.47 -6.38
N THR A 217 11.69 1.21 -7.47
CA THR A 217 11.09 0.68 -8.71
C THR A 217 11.99 -0.37 -9.34
N ASP A 218 13.30 -0.10 -9.43
CA ASP A 218 14.30 -1.00 -10.00
C ASP A 218 14.38 -2.30 -9.19
N PHE A 219 14.42 -2.21 -7.86
CA PHE A 219 14.35 -3.37 -6.96
C PHE A 219 13.14 -4.26 -7.27
N LEU A 220 11.97 -3.68 -7.39
CA LEU A 220 10.76 -4.45 -7.70
C LEU A 220 10.74 -4.99 -9.15
N ASP A 221 11.48 -4.41 -10.10
CA ASP A 221 11.57 -4.88 -11.48
C ASP A 221 12.61 -6.01 -11.64
N GLU A 222 13.62 -6.07 -10.75
CA GLU A 222 14.70 -7.05 -10.79
C GLU A 222 14.44 -8.27 -9.91
N GLU A 223 13.71 -8.10 -8.78
CA GLU A 223 13.46 -9.16 -7.80
C GLU A 223 12.03 -9.70 -7.90
N ASP A 224 11.89 -11.00 -7.85
CA ASP A 224 10.57 -11.65 -7.74
C ASP A 224 10.11 -11.66 -6.28
N CYS A 225 9.65 -10.50 -5.83
CA CYS A 225 9.27 -10.27 -4.43
C CYS A 225 8.08 -11.12 -3.96
N PHE A 226 7.32 -11.71 -4.87
CA PHE A 226 6.08 -12.43 -4.56
C PHE A 226 6.16 -13.92 -4.89
N GLU A 227 7.33 -14.45 -5.28
CA GLU A 227 7.54 -15.85 -5.65
C GLU A 227 6.96 -16.84 -4.62
N GLU A 228 7.19 -16.63 -3.31
CA GLU A 228 6.65 -17.51 -2.27
C GLU A 228 5.11 -17.61 -2.32
N ILE A 229 4.43 -16.51 -2.63
CA ILE A 229 2.96 -16.48 -2.73
C ILE A 229 2.49 -17.18 -4.00
N GLU A 230 3.19 -16.93 -5.13
CA GLU A 230 2.87 -17.54 -6.42
C GLU A 230 3.08 -19.06 -6.39
N GLU A 231 4.16 -19.53 -5.79
CA GLU A 231 4.45 -20.96 -5.57
C GLU A 231 3.38 -21.62 -4.69
N ASP A 232 3.00 -20.99 -3.56
CA ASP A 232 1.95 -21.51 -2.69
C ASP A 232 0.61 -21.58 -3.43
N TYR A 233 0.27 -20.52 -4.17
CA TYR A 233 -0.96 -20.47 -4.96
C TYR A 233 -0.98 -21.56 -6.05
N ALA A 234 0.12 -21.78 -6.73
CA ALA A 234 0.22 -22.81 -7.77
C ALA A 234 0.16 -24.23 -7.20
N ARG A 235 0.79 -24.48 -6.04
CA ARG A 235 0.85 -25.79 -5.38
C ARG A 235 -0.48 -26.25 -4.80
N ARG A 236 -1.34 -25.31 -4.37
CA ARG A 236 -2.60 -25.59 -3.68
C ARG A 236 -3.84 -25.53 -4.58
N LYS A 237 -3.65 -25.41 -5.90
CA LYS A 237 -4.70 -25.45 -6.94
C LYS A 237 -5.37 -26.81 -7.07
#